data_39fff2f4852cc8c3307638e29b4ce171
#
_entry.id   39fff2f4852cc8c3307638e29b4ce171
#
_cell.length_a   1.000
_cell.length_b   1.000
_cell.length_c   1.000
_cell.angle_alpha   90.00
_cell.angle_beta   90.00
_cell.angle_gamma   90.00
#
_symmetry.space_group_name_H-M   'P 1'
#
loop_
_entity.id
_entity.type
_entity.pdbx_description
1 polymer ?
#
loop_
_entity_poly.entity_id
_entity_poly.type
_entity_poly.pdbx_seq_one_letter_code
_entity_poly.pdbx_strand_id
1 'polypeptide(L)'
;DLQYNGRSSHAWKDAELPCAKAVGQVELLKANHHGVTNTNQVDALKALNPQTIVVNSWVDCHPRTDILNSMETTLPACDMFITNFWQGDRPSGVDDRVTAEEAARVKGYDGHIVVRVTDGGNKYRVVTITDSDGAMTVKTISGPYTSR
;
A
#
# COMPACT_ATOMS: atom_id res chain seq x y z
N ASP A 1 -6.42 6.82 10.27
CA ASP A 1 -5.79 5.53 9.97
C ASP A 1 -6.13 4.51 11.07
N LEU A 2 -6.53 3.31 10.66
CA LEU A 2 -6.76 2.20 11.57
C LEU A 2 -5.41 1.66 12.05
N GLN A 3 -5.34 1.28 13.31
CA GLN A 3 -4.12 0.73 13.90
C GLN A 3 -4.41 -0.55 14.65
N TYR A 4 -3.44 -1.46 14.61
CA TYR A 4 -3.35 -2.61 15.47
C TYR A 4 -2.56 -2.25 16.73
N ASN A 5 -3.14 -2.40 17.88
CA ASN A 5 -2.46 -2.14 19.15
C ASN A 5 -2.01 -3.46 19.83
N GLY A 6 -1.22 -4.27 19.11
CA GLY A 6 -0.73 -5.55 19.59
C GLY A 6 0.22 -5.49 20.80
N ARG A 7 0.67 -4.31 21.17
CA ARG A 7 1.48 -4.08 22.38
C ARG A 7 0.64 -3.80 23.63
N SER A 8 -0.65 -3.62 23.44
CA SER A 8 -1.58 -3.34 24.52
C SER A 8 -2.19 -4.63 25.04
N SER A 9 -2.29 -4.77 26.36
CA SER A 9 -3.14 -5.79 26.99
C SER A 9 -4.65 -5.60 26.69
N HIS A 10 -4.97 -4.65 25.80
CA HIS A 10 -6.32 -4.23 25.48
C HIS A 10 -6.67 -4.59 24.04
N ALA A 11 -7.01 -5.86 23.80
CA ALA A 11 -7.41 -6.36 22.47
C ALA A 11 -8.55 -5.54 21.82
N TRP A 12 -9.40 -4.89 22.64
CA TRP A 12 -10.48 -4.02 22.16
C TRP A 12 -10.00 -2.73 21.47
N LYS A 13 -8.72 -2.38 21.59
CA LYS A 13 -8.11 -1.25 20.87
C LYS A 13 -7.67 -1.60 19.46
N ASP A 14 -7.69 -2.88 19.08
CA ASP A 14 -7.51 -3.28 17.70
C ASP A 14 -8.73 -2.89 16.89
N ALA A 15 -8.60 -1.90 16.05
CA ALA A 15 -9.64 -1.46 15.14
C ALA A 15 -9.45 -2.04 13.73
N GLU A 16 -8.25 -2.48 13.37
CA GLU A 16 -7.93 -2.87 12.00
C GLU A 16 -8.62 -4.18 11.61
N LEU A 17 -8.42 -5.26 12.35
CA LEU A 17 -8.99 -6.55 12.02
C LEU A 17 -10.53 -6.59 12.09
N PRO A 18 -11.19 -6.05 13.12
CA PRO A 18 -12.66 -5.98 13.15
C PRO A 18 -13.24 -5.20 11.97
N CYS A 19 -12.65 -4.07 11.61
CA CYS A 19 -13.08 -3.30 10.45
C CYS A 19 -12.85 -4.07 9.14
N ALA A 20 -11.69 -4.70 8.98
CA ALA A 20 -11.40 -5.51 7.81
C ALA A 20 -12.40 -6.66 7.61
N LYS A 21 -12.76 -7.34 8.71
CA LYS A 21 -13.79 -8.40 8.67
C LYS A 21 -15.18 -7.88 8.35
N ALA A 22 -15.54 -6.70 8.85
CA ALA A 22 -16.84 -6.08 8.58
C ALA A 22 -16.97 -5.61 7.13
N VAL A 23 -15.88 -5.09 6.54
CA VAL A 23 -15.83 -4.64 5.15
C VAL A 23 -15.79 -5.82 4.19
N GLY A 24 -15.00 -6.85 4.52
CA GLY A 24 -14.73 -7.97 3.62
C GLY A 24 -13.81 -7.60 2.46
N GLN A 25 -13.87 -8.40 1.40
CA GLN A 25 -13.01 -8.26 0.22
C GLN A 25 -13.17 -6.90 -0.47
N VAL A 26 -12.04 -6.29 -0.85
CA VAL A 26 -11.99 -5.00 -1.56
C VAL A 26 -11.12 -5.09 -2.80
N GLU A 27 -11.35 -4.23 -3.75
CA GLU A 27 -10.54 -4.14 -4.98
C GLU A 27 -9.22 -3.40 -4.73
N LEU A 28 -9.30 -2.32 -3.96
CA LEU A 28 -8.17 -1.47 -3.66
C LEU A 28 -8.15 -1.13 -2.17
N LEU A 29 -6.97 -1.22 -1.58
CA LEU A 29 -6.69 -0.80 -0.21
C LEU A 29 -5.72 0.39 -0.21
N LYS A 30 -6.10 1.47 0.46
CA LYS A 30 -5.10 2.45 0.89
C LYS A 30 -4.48 1.94 2.19
N ALA A 31 -3.17 1.72 2.18
CA ALA A 31 -2.44 1.23 3.35
C ALA A 31 -2.67 2.12 4.58
N ASN A 32 -2.93 1.50 5.72
CA ASN A 32 -3.11 2.22 6.96
C ASN A 32 -1.79 2.84 7.42
N HIS A 33 -1.87 4.06 7.94
CA HIS A 33 -0.77 4.80 8.58
C HIS A 33 0.54 4.72 7.78
N HIS A 34 0.46 4.94 6.46
CA HIS A 34 1.61 4.99 5.56
C HIS A 34 2.49 3.73 5.52
N GLY A 35 1.99 2.59 5.97
CA GLY A 35 2.75 1.35 6.06
C GLY A 35 3.79 1.33 7.19
N VAL A 36 3.47 1.94 8.34
CA VAL A 36 4.32 1.87 9.54
C VAL A 36 3.94 0.71 10.45
N THR A 37 4.76 0.49 11.48
CA THR A 37 4.53 -0.56 12.50
C THR A 37 3.14 -0.48 13.13
N ASN A 38 2.62 -1.64 13.52
CA ASN A 38 1.30 -1.82 14.13
C ASN A 38 0.12 -1.49 13.18
N THR A 39 0.33 -1.64 11.89
CA THR A 39 -0.72 -1.48 10.89
C THR A 39 -0.58 -2.53 9.78
N ASN A 40 -1.62 -2.68 8.96
CA ASN A 40 -1.63 -3.59 7.82
C ASN A 40 -1.28 -5.03 8.23
N GLN A 41 -1.85 -5.47 9.34
CA GLN A 41 -1.58 -6.80 9.88
C GLN A 41 -2.09 -7.91 8.97
N VAL A 42 -1.42 -9.06 9.01
CA VAL A 42 -1.64 -10.21 8.13
C VAL A 42 -3.11 -10.63 8.05
N ASP A 43 -3.80 -10.75 9.19
CA ASP A 43 -5.18 -11.21 9.21
C ASP A 43 -6.15 -10.18 8.64
N ALA A 44 -5.88 -8.88 8.81
CA ALA A 44 -6.65 -7.81 8.19
C ALA A 44 -6.42 -7.79 6.67
N LEU A 45 -5.18 -7.93 6.21
CA LEU A 45 -4.84 -8.03 4.79
C LEU A 45 -5.52 -9.23 4.13
N LYS A 46 -5.52 -10.40 4.79
CA LYS A 46 -6.24 -11.59 4.30
C LYS A 46 -7.75 -11.40 4.21
N ALA A 47 -8.34 -10.71 5.20
CA ALA A 47 -9.78 -10.44 5.21
C ALA A 47 -10.18 -9.49 4.08
N LEU A 48 -9.39 -8.44 3.84
CA LEU A 48 -9.63 -7.49 2.77
C LEU A 48 -9.24 -8.02 1.39
N ASN A 49 -8.20 -8.85 1.30
CA ASN A 49 -7.70 -9.47 0.08
C ASN A 49 -7.70 -8.54 -1.16
N PRO A 50 -7.06 -7.37 -1.11
CA PRO A 50 -7.10 -6.41 -2.20
C PRO A 50 -6.35 -6.89 -3.44
N GLN A 51 -6.76 -6.47 -4.63
CA GLN A 51 -5.98 -6.63 -5.86
C GLN A 51 -4.84 -5.61 -5.96
N THR A 52 -5.06 -4.43 -5.40
CA THR A 52 -4.06 -3.35 -5.40
C THR A 52 -3.97 -2.67 -4.03
N ILE A 53 -2.76 -2.29 -3.65
CA ILE A 53 -2.50 -1.48 -2.45
C ILE A 53 -1.84 -0.17 -2.86
N VAL A 54 -2.37 0.93 -2.36
CA VAL A 54 -1.75 2.26 -2.48
C VAL A 54 -1.19 2.67 -1.13
N VAL A 55 0.11 2.96 -1.09
CA VAL A 55 0.80 3.49 0.08
C VAL A 55 1.08 4.97 -0.12
N ASN A 56 0.39 5.81 0.64
CA ASN A 56 0.66 7.23 0.68
C ASN A 56 1.82 7.49 1.64
N SER A 57 3.04 7.54 1.14
CA SER A 57 4.24 7.81 1.92
C SER A 57 4.78 9.21 1.61
N TRP A 58 5.46 9.79 2.58
CA TRP A 58 6.10 11.09 2.45
C TRP A 58 7.56 11.06 2.89
N VAL A 59 7.84 10.40 4.00
CA VAL A 59 9.19 10.32 4.57
C VAL A 59 9.91 9.04 4.12
N ASP A 60 11.22 9.06 4.17
CA ASP A 60 12.11 7.98 3.76
C ASP A 60 11.90 6.66 4.53
N CYS A 61 11.42 6.71 5.77
CA CYS A 61 11.12 5.53 6.58
C CYS A 61 9.72 4.92 6.34
N HIS A 62 8.99 5.38 5.34
CA HIS A 62 7.67 4.87 4.96
C HIS A 62 7.63 4.41 3.48
N PRO A 63 7.00 3.27 3.18
CA PRO A 63 6.62 2.23 4.15
C PRO A 63 7.84 1.61 4.82
N ARG A 64 7.67 1.05 5.99
CA ARG A 64 8.70 0.22 6.60
C ARG A 64 8.87 -1.09 5.82
N THR A 65 10.10 -1.59 5.71
CA THR A 65 10.36 -2.81 4.93
C THR A 65 9.70 -4.04 5.54
N ASP A 66 9.64 -4.14 6.87
CA ASP A 66 8.93 -5.24 7.54
C ASP A 66 7.42 -5.27 7.19
N ILE A 67 6.79 -4.10 7.04
CA ILE A 67 5.38 -3.98 6.63
C ILE A 67 5.22 -4.24 5.12
N LEU A 68 6.14 -3.71 4.30
CA LEU A 68 6.14 -3.96 2.87
C LEU A 68 6.26 -5.46 2.58
N ASN A 69 7.26 -6.12 3.18
CA ASN A 69 7.46 -7.56 3.07
C ASN A 69 6.26 -8.36 3.58
N SER A 70 5.63 -7.93 4.67
CA SER A 70 4.40 -8.56 5.18
C SER A 70 3.25 -8.46 4.17
N MET A 71 3.06 -7.32 3.51
CA MET A 71 2.06 -7.16 2.45
C MET A 71 2.37 -8.09 1.26
N GLU A 72 3.62 -8.13 0.82
CA GLU A 72 4.07 -8.94 -0.31
C GLU A 72 3.91 -10.45 -0.09
N THR A 73 4.29 -10.91 1.09
CA THR A 73 4.20 -12.32 1.45
C THR A 73 2.77 -12.77 1.71
N THR A 74 1.95 -11.89 2.28
CA THR A 74 0.54 -12.17 2.56
C THR A 74 -0.31 -12.17 1.30
N LEU A 75 0.01 -11.28 0.36
CA LEU A 75 -0.78 -11.00 -0.85
C LEU A 75 0.11 -11.09 -2.10
N PRO A 76 0.60 -12.28 -2.47
CA PRO A 76 1.59 -12.45 -3.55
C PRO A 76 1.10 -12.02 -4.94
N ALA A 77 -0.20 -11.92 -5.15
CA ALA A 77 -0.80 -11.47 -6.41
C ALA A 77 -1.23 -10.00 -6.40
N CYS A 78 -1.00 -9.29 -5.30
CA CYS A 78 -1.41 -7.89 -5.15
C CYS A 78 -0.35 -6.96 -5.74
N ASP A 79 -0.77 -6.01 -6.57
CA ASP A 79 0.10 -4.96 -7.08
C ASP A 79 0.17 -3.78 -6.10
N MET A 80 1.36 -3.21 -5.92
CA MET A 80 1.58 -2.10 -5.01
C MET A 80 2.00 -0.83 -5.73
N PHE A 81 1.54 0.31 -5.17
CA PHE A 81 1.81 1.65 -5.67
C PHE A 81 2.16 2.56 -4.49
N ILE A 82 3.27 3.30 -4.57
CA ILE A 82 3.81 4.07 -3.44
C ILE A 82 4.10 5.50 -3.88
N THR A 83 3.53 6.50 -3.22
CA THR A 83 3.67 7.91 -3.64
C THR A 83 5.09 8.46 -3.54
N ASN A 84 5.85 8.02 -2.52
CA ASN A 84 7.28 8.32 -2.36
C ASN A 84 7.97 7.05 -1.86
N PHE A 85 8.82 6.46 -2.70
CA PHE A 85 9.42 5.15 -2.45
C PHE A 85 10.93 5.23 -2.34
N TRP A 86 11.40 5.32 -1.13
CA TRP A 86 12.83 5.39 -0.86
C TRP A 86 13.48 4.01 -0.97
N GLN A 87 14.37 3.82 -1.97
CA GLN A 87 15.01 2.56 -2.28
C GLN A 87 16.49 2.48 -1.86
N GLY A 88 17.03 3.55 -1.30
CA GLY A 88 18.44 3.66 -0.88
C GLY A 88 18.61 3.69 0.63
N ASP A 89 19.78 4.21 1.03
CA ASP A 89 20.05 4.51 2.44
C ASP A 89 19.06 5.58 2.93
N ARG A 90 18.46 5.33 4.08
CA ARG A 90 17.43 6.20 4.62
C ARG A 90 18.04 7.28 5.52
N PRO A 91 17.90 8.57 5.18
CA PRO A 91 18.44 9.67 5.98
C PRO A 91 17.92 9.72 7.42
N SER A 92 16.76 9.16 7.70
CA SER A 92 16.20 9.03 9.06
C SER A 92 17.03 8.13 9.98
N GLY A 93 18.04 7.44 9.47
CA GLY A 93 18.90 6.54 10.24
C GLY A 93 18.21 5.23 10.67
N VAL A 94 17.04 4.95 10.12
CA VAL A 94 16.40 3.64 10.27
C VAL A 94 17.16 2.65 9.41
N ASP A 95 17.76 1.64 10.03
CA ASP A 95 18.41 0.53 9.32
C ASP A 95 17.33 -0.40 8.74
N ASP A 96 16.75 0.03 7.63
CA ASP A 96 15.56 -0.53 7.04
C ASP A 96 15.61 -0.26 5.53
N ARG A 97 16.29 -1.16 4.80
CA ARG A 97 16.51 -1.01 3.36
C ARG A 97 15.56 -1.88 2.57
N VAL A 98 14.95 -1.28 1.57
CA VAL A 98 14.16 -2.02 0.58
C VAL A 98 15.10 -2.85 -0.28
N THR A 99 14.84 -4.13 -0.38
CA THR A 99 15.58 -5.04 -1.26
C THR A 99 15.20 -4.82 -2.73
N ALA A 100 16.04 -5.28 -3.65
CA ALA A 100 15.72 -5.23 -5.08
C ALA A 100 14.47 -6.08 -5.44
N GLU A 101 14.24 -7.16 -4.71
CA GLU A 101 13.07 -8.03 -4.88
C GLU A 101 11.78 -7.32 -4.46
N GLU A 102 11.78 -6.67 -3.30
CA GLU A 102 10.67 -5.85 -2.82
C GLU A 102 10.39 -4.68 -3.79
N ALA A 103 11.44 -3.99 -4.23
CA ALA A 103 11.29 -2.90 -5.18
C ALA A 103 10.68 -3.34 -6.53
N ALA A 104 11.03 -4.53 -7.01
CA ALA A 104 10.52 -5.07 -8.27
C ALA A 104 9.00 -5.37 -8.24
N ARG A 105 8.40 -5.49 -7.07
CA ARG A 105 6.96 -5.74 -6.89
C ARG A 105 6.12 -4.47 -6.87
N VAL A 106 6.75 -3.31 -6.69
CA VAL A 106 6.07 -2.01 -6.75
C VAL A 106 5.89 -1.60 -8.19
N LYS A 107 4.62 -1.52 -8.65
CA LYS A 107 4.27 -1.26 -10.06
C LYS A 107 4.31 0.20 -10.46
N GLY A 108 4.21 1.10 -9.50
CA GLY A 108 4.31 2.54 -9.74
C GLY A 108 4.66 3.29 -8.46
N TYR A 109 5.60 4.22 -8.57
CA TYR A 109 6.11 4.97 -7.43
C TYR A 109 6.62 6.36 -7.81
N ASP A 110 6.89 7.18 -6.80
CA ASP A 110 7.40 8.55 -6.88
C ASP A 110 6.53 9.43 -7.78
N GLY A 111 5.39 9.82 -7.25
CA GLY A 111 4.43 10.68 -7.92
C GLY A 111 3.01 10.52 -7.40
N HIS A 112 2.09 11.19 -8.04
CA HIS A 112 0.67 11.05 -7.73
C HIS A 112 0.13 9.70 -8.20
N ILE A 113 -0.63 9.03 -7.34
CA ILE A 113 -1.31 7.79 -7.69
C ILE A 113 -2.79 8.11 -7.95
N VAL A 114 -3.23 7.86 -9.17
CA VAL A 114 -4.61 8.09 -9.62
C VAL A 114 -5.28 6.76 -9.90
N VAL A 115 -6.41 6.53 -9.26
CA VAL A 115 -7.26 5.38 -9.53
C VAL A 115 -8.40 5.81 -10.43
N ARG A 116 -8.44 5.26 -11.64
CA ARG A 116 -9.48 5.53 -12.62
C ARG A 116 -10.41 4.34 -12.75
N VAL A 117 -11.62 4.50 -12.28
CA VAL A 117 -12.68 3.50 -12.37
C VAL A 117 -13.47 3.74 -13.66
N THR A 118 -13.78 2.67 -14.40
CA THR A 118 -14.63 2.75 -15.59
C THR A 118 -16.11 2.87 -15.22
N ASP A 119 -16.91 3.30 -16.18
CA ASP A 119 -18.36 3.40 -16.01
C ASP A 119 -18.94 2.05 -15.55
N GLY A 120 -19.79 2.10 -14.54
CA GLY A 120 -20.37 0.93 -13.92
C GLY A 120 -19.48 0.17 -12.93
N GLY A 121 -18.23 0.64 -12.68
CA GLY A 121 -17.35 0.06 -11.66
C GLY A 121 -16.73 -1.29 -12.00
N ASN A 122 -16.95 -1.83 -13.20
CA ASN A 122 -16.52 -3.18 -13.58
C ASN A 122 -15.00 -3.35 -13.71
N LYS A 123 -14.30 -2.25 -13.97
CA LYS A 123 -12.84 -2.24 -14.14
C LYS A 123 -12.25 -0.96 -13.60
N TYR A 124 -10.98 -1.03 -13.19
CA TYR A 124 -10.20 0.15 -12.85
C TYR A 124 -8.76 0.04 -13.33
N ARG A 125 -8.08 1.17 -13.38
CA ARG A 125 -6.64 1.28 -13.65
C ARG A 125 -6.00 2.12 -12.57
N VAL A 126 -4.73 1.86 -12.30
CA VAL A 126 -3.91 2.70 -11.44
C VAL A 126 -2.85 3.37 -12.30
N VAL A 127 -2.79 4.68 -12.22
CA VAL A 127 -1.90 5.53 -13.01
C VAL A 127 -0.97 6.26 -12.07
N THR A 128 0.34 6.21 -12.32
CA THR A 128 1.31 7.03 -11.63
C THR A 128 1.66 8.23 -12.52
N ILE A 129 1.60 9.42 -11.95
CA ILE A 129 1.86 10.69 -12.62
C ILE A 129 3.03 11.36 -11.94
N THR A 130 3.99 11.89 -12.70
CA THR A 130 5.13 12.62 -12.12
C THR A 130 4.66 13.86 -11.34
N ASP A 131 5.33 14.14 -10.24
CA ASP A 131 5.15 15.37 -9.44
C ASP A 131 6.40 16.26 -9.46
N SER A 132 7.44 15.85 -10.21
CA SER A 132 8.72 16.53 -10.27
C SER A 132 8.68 17.84 -11.11
N ASP A 133 7.64 17.97 -11.93
CA ASP A 133 7.43 19.16 -12.77
C ASP A 133 5.92 19.45 -12.92
N GLY A 134 5.58 20.63 -13.41
CA GLY A 134 4.19 21.02 -13.63
C GLY A 134 3.51 20.34 -14.82
N ALA A 135 4.20 19.46 -15.55
CA ALA A 135 3.66 18.81 -16.74
C ALA A 135 2.75 17.64 -16.43
N MET A 136 2.81 17.10 -15.21
CA MET A 136 1.96 15.97 -14.78
C MET A 136 2.04 14.78 -15.73
N THR A 137 3.25 14.42 -16.16
CA THR A 137 3.46 13.35 -17.15
C THR A 137 3.12 11.98 -16.59
N VAL A 138 2.43 11.17 -17.36
CA VAL A 138 2.12 9.79 -16.97
C VAL A 138 3.40 8.94 -16.97
N LYS A 139 3.74 8.35 -15.84
CA LYS A 139 4.88 7.44 -15.65
C LYS A 139 4.50 5.99 -15.95
N THR A 140 3.41 5.53 -15.35
CA THR A 140 2.95 4.14 -15.50
C THR A 140 1.43 4.07 -15.59
N ILE A 141 0.94 3.04 -16.28
CA ILE A 141 -0.47 2.67 -16.30
C ILE A 141 -0.55 1.16 -16.04
N SER A 142 -1.18 0.78 -14.96
CA SER A 142 -1.38 -0.61 -14.56
C SER A 142 -2.85 -1.01 -14.65
N GLY A 143 -3.11 -2.28 -14.96
CA GLY A 143 -4.44 -2.81 -15.22
C GLY A 143 -4.78 -2.86 -16.71
N PRO A 144 -6.05 -3.03 -17.14
CA PRO A 144 -7.23 -2.94 -16.25
C PRO A 144 -7.33 -4.11 -15.28
N TYR A 145 -7.67 -3.80 -14.03
CA TYR A 145 -8.10 -4.77 -13.04
C TYR A 145 -9.62 -4.94 -13.15
N THR A 146 -10.09 -6.16 -13.03
CA THR A 146 -11.53 -6.46 -13.04
C THR A 146 -12.06 -6.51 -11.62
N SER A 147 -13.15 -5.79 -11.35
CA SER A 147 -13.84 -5.86 -10.05
C SER A 147 -14.41 -7.26 -9.82
N ARG A 148 -14.33 -7.74 -8.56
CA ARG A 148 -14.72 -9.09 -8.15
C ARG A 148 -16.03 -9.07 -7.39
#